data_ce1bad3ec9953b2a694b45dc01af72ad
#
_entry.id   ce1bad3ec9953b2a694b45dc01af72ad
#
_cell.length_a   1.000
_cell.length_b   1.000
_cell.length_c   1.000
_cell.angle_alpha   90.00
_cell.angle_beta   90.00
_cell.angle_gamma   90.00
#
_symmetry.space_group_name_H-M   'P 1'
#
loop_
_entity.id
_entity.type
_entity.pdbx_description
1 polymer ?
#
loop_
_entity_poly.entity_id
_entity_poly.type
_entity_poly.pdbx_seq_one_letter_code
_entity_poly.pdbx_strand_id
1 'polypeptide(L)'
;MKYSAAKIFLEGIFGNRGWGKAWREPQPKKNYDVIIIGGGGHGLSTAYYLSNIYNINNVAVLEKGWLGSGNIGRNTTIIRSNYLLPENEPFYEFSLRLWEGLEQDTNYNSMVSQRGVINIFHSDPQRDAFVRRGNAMLLSGADADLLDENALRKLCPYLDFENARFPVKGALMQKRGGTVRHDAVAWGYARGADMKGVDIIQNCNVEGFI
;
A
#
# COMPACT_ATOMS: atom_id res chain seq x y z
N MET A 1 -14.67 -26.38 -9.20
CA MET A 1 -13.71 -25.35 -8.76
C MET A 1 -13.82 -24.14 -9.67
N LYS A 2 -13.94 -22.91 -9.11
CA LYS A 2 -14.12 -21.69 -9.90
C LYS A 2 -12.90 -21.35 -10.79
N TYR A 3 -11.71 -21.79 -10.38
CA TYR A 3 -10.42 -21.52 -11.03
C TYR A 3 -9.62 -22.81 -11.28
N SER A 4 -10.21 -23.79 -11.94
CA SER A 4 -9.46 -24.98 -12.35
C SER A 4 -8.52 -24.66 -13.53
N ALA A 5 -7.41 -25.40 -13.66
CA ALA A 5 -6.48 -25.22 -14.78
C ALA A 5 -7.17 -25.31 -16.15
N ALA A 6 -8.09 -26.27 -16.31
CA ALA A 6 -8.88 -26.41 -17.53
C ALA A 6 -9.74 -25.16 -17.80
N LYS A 7 -10.37 -24.59 -16.77
CA LYS A 7 -11.18 -23.37 -16.93
C LYS A 7 -10.32 -22.18 -17.29
N ILE A 8 -9.16 -22.02 -16.66
CA ILE A 8 -8.22 -20.92 -16.98
C ILE A 8 -7.77 -21.03 -18.44
N PHE A 9 -7.43 -22.25 -18.89
CA PHE A 9 -7.02 -22.48 -20.28
C PHE A 9 -8.13 -22.16 -21.29
N LEU A 10 -9.34 -22.67 -21.05
CA LEU A 10 -10.49 -22.43 -21.93
C LEU A 10 -10.86 -20.93 -21.98
N GLU A 11 -10.94 -20.27 -20.82
CA GLU A 11 -11.24 -18.84 -20.78
C GLU A 11 -10.17 -18.02 -21.50
N GLY A 12 -8.88 -18.40 -21.39
CA GLY A 12 -7.79 -17.74 -22.12
C GLY A 12 -7.98 -17.83 -23.64
N ILE A 13 -8.40 -18.98 -24.17
CA ILE A 13 -8.70 -19.17 -25.60
C ILE A 13 -9.88 -18.30 -26.04
N PHE A 14 -10.91 -18.18 -25.20
CA PHE A 14 -12.12 -17.41 -25.50
C PHE A 14 -12.04 -15.95 -25.09
N GLY A 15 -10.86 -15.40 -24.80
CA GLY A 15 -10.64 -14.01 -24.46
C GLY A 15 -11.20 -13.58 -23.10
N ASN A 16 -11.26 -14.52 -22.17
CA ASN A 16 -11.70 -14.31 -20.77
C ASN A 16 -13.14 -13.78 -20.63
N ARG A 17 -14.01 -14.07 -21.57
CA ARG A 17 -15.39 -13.55 -21.60
C ARG A 17 -16.29 -14.13 -20.50
N GLY A 18 -15.98 -15.31 -19.98
CA GLY A 18 -16.73 -15.97 -18.92
C GLY A 18 -16.34 -15.55 -17.50
N TRP A 19 -15.37 -14.64 -17.33
CA TRP A 19 -14.96 -14.15 -16.03
C TRP A 19 -15.86 -12.99 -15.58
N GLY A 20 -16.29 -13.05 -14.32
CA GLY A 20 -16.97 -11.91 -13.70
C GLY A 20 -16.02 -10.73 -13.57
N LYS A 21 -16.54 -9.51 -13.71
CA LYS A 21 -15.79 -8.28 -13.42
C LYS A 21 -15.34 -8.28 -11.96
N ALA A 22 -14.18 -7.66 -11.69
CA ALA A 22 -13.63 -7.56 -10.34
C ALA A 22 -14.49 -6.64 -9.45
N TRP A 23 -15.12 -5.64 -10.05
CA TRP A 23 -16.12 -4.73 -9.49
C TRP A 23 -17.15 -4.38 -10.56
N ARG A 24 -18.32 -3.86 -10.09
CA ARG A 24 -19.41 -3.46 -10.99
C ARG A 24 -19.06 -2.20 -11.82
N GLU A 25 -19.85 -1.92 -12.82
CA GLU A 25 -19.91 -0.63 -13.50
C GLU A 25 -21.28 0.02 -13.21
N PRO A 26 -21.44 0.63 -12.03
CA PRO A 26 -22.72 1.15 -11.61
C PRO A 26 -23.07 2.42 -12.38
N GLN A 27 -24.38 2.62 -12.62
CA GLN A 27 -24.87 3.92 -13.03
C GLN A 27 -25.01 4.83 -11.80
N PRO A 28 -24.68 6.12 -11.91
CA PRO A 28 -24.82 7.05 -10.80
C PRO A 28 -26.27 7.11 -10.28
N LYS A 29 -26.41 7.09 -8.94
CA LYS A 29 -27.69 7.33 -8.27
C LYS A 29 -27.98 8.82 -8.19
N LYS A 30 -29.25 9.18 -7.91
CA LYS A 30 -29.61 10.58 -7.68
C LYS A 30 -29.00 11.18 -6.43
N ASN A 31 -28.83 10.38 -5.38
CA ASN A 31 -28.31 10.81 -4.08
C ASN A 31 -27.34 9.78 -3.52
N TYR A 32 -26.32 10.26 -2.87
CA TYR A 32 -25.36 9.49 -2.05
C TYR A 32 -25.23 10.16 -0.69
N ASP A 33 -24.97 9.37 0.33
CA ASP A 33 -24.64 9.88 1.66
C ASP A 33 -23.22 10.44 1.71
N VAL A 34 -22.30 9.83 0.95
CA VAL A 34 -20.91 10.26 0.82
C VAL A 34 -20.47 10.17 -0.63
N ILE A 35 -19.81 11.21 -1.10
CA ILE A 35 -19.12 11.23 -2.40
C ILE A 35 -17.62 11.44 -2.16
N ILE A 36 -16.82 10.50 -2.68
CA ILE A 36 -15.36 10.55 -2.59
C ILE A 36 -14.81 10.88 -3.97
N ILE A 37 -14.09 11.99 -4.08
CA ILE A 37 -13.45 12.42 -5.33
C ILE A 37 -12.04 11.86 -5.39
N GLY A 38 -11.80 10.96 -6.34
CA GLY A 38 -10.54 10.28 -6.59
C GLY A 38 -10.51 8.83 -6.14
N GLY A 39 -10.31 7.91 -7.10
CA GLY A 39 -10.17 6.46 -6.91
C GLY A 39 -8.73 6.01 -6.63
N GLY A 40 -7.93 6.83 -5.94
CA GLY A 40 -6.60 6.48 -5.47
C GLY A 40 -6.62 5.67 -4.16
N GLY A 41 -5.45 5.38 -3.59
CA GLY A 41 -5.31 4.60 -2.37
C GLY A 41 -6.14 5.14 -1.20
N HIS A 42 -6.10 6.46 -0.98
CA HIS A 42 -6.88 7.09 0.10
C HIS A 42 -8.38 7.03 -0.15
N GLY A 43 -8.83 7.37 -1.37
CA GLY A 43 -10.27 7.33 -1.67
C GLY A 43 -10.87 5.94 -1.59
N LEU A 44 -10.18 4.94 -2.15
CA LEU A 44 -10.64 3.55 -2.12
C LEU A 44 -10.62 2.95 -0.71
N SER A 45 -9.57 3.22 0.08
CA SER A 45 -9.52 2.76 1.47
C SER A 45 -10.59 3.46 2.32
N THR A 46 -10.81 4.76 2.14
CA THR A 46 -11.90 5.49 2.82
C THR A 46 -13.25 4.85 2.51
N ALA A 47 -13.55 4.60 1.23
CA ALA A 47 -14.79 3.94 0.83
C ALA A 47 -14.94 2.54 1.44
N TYR A 48 -13.85 1.77 1.44
CA TYR A 48 -13.82 0.44 2.04
C TYR A 48 -14.09 0.49 3.54
N TYR A 49 -13.38 1.33 4.31
CA TYR A 49 -13.55 1.39 5.76
C TYR A 49 -14.90 1.99 6.17
N LEU A 50 -15.42 3.01 5.45
CA LEU A 50 -16.78 3.51 5.67
C LEU A 50 -17.82 2.41 5.53
N SER A 51 -17.71 1.60 4.48
CA SER A 51 -18.69 0.54 4.23
C SER A 51 -18.47 -0.69 5.11
N ASN A 52 -17.22 -1.08 5.38
CA ASN A 52 -16.91 -2.31 6.10
C ASN A 52 -17.03 -2.16 7.62
N ILE A 53 -16.60 -1.02 8.19
CA ILE A 53 -16.59 -0.78 9.64
C ILE A 53 -17.85 -0.04 10.10
N TYR A 54 -18.25 1.00 9.36
CA TYR A 54 -19.32 1.89 9.77
C TYR A 54 -20.67 1.60 9.10
N ASN A 55 -20.73 0.60 8.19
CA ASN A 55 -21.92 0.25 7.40
C ASN A 55 -22.52 1.42 6.59
N ILE A 56 -21.70 2.41 6.23
CA ILE A 56 -22.08 3.50 5.34
C ILE A 56 -21.85 3.03 3.90
N ASN A 57 -22.89 2.51 3.26
CA ASN A 57 -22.80 1.81 1.97
C ASN A 57 -23.29 2.64 0.79
N ASN A 58 -24.08 3.68 1.02
CA ASN A 58 -24.54 4.58 -0.04
C ASN A 58 -23.46 5.61 -0.38
N VAL A 59 -22.33 5.11 -0.88
CA VAL A 59 -21.11 5.87 -1.16
C VAL A 59 -20.81 5.78 -2.64
N ALA A 60 -20.39 6.92 -3.24
CA ALA A 60 -19.81 6.95 -4.58
C ALA A 60 -18.31 7.31 -4.50
N VAL A 61 -17.50 6.61 -5.28
CA VAL A 61 -16.11 7.01 -5.60
C VAL A 61 -16.08 7.46 -7.05
N LEU A 62 -15.75 8.73 -7.30
CA LEU A 62 -15.68 9.32 -8.63
C LEU A 62 -14.20 9.44 -9.05
N GLU A 63 -13.80 8.67 -10.05
CA GLU A 63 -12.41 8.65 -10.56
C GLU A 63 -12.39 9.17 -12.00
N LYS A 64 -11.59 10.22 -12.26
CA LYS A 64 -11.50 10.84 -13.58
C LYS A 64 -10.90 9.93 -14.65
N GLY A 65 -10.03 9.02 -14.27
CA GLY A 65 -9.43 8.02 -15.16
C GLY A 65 -9.89 6.61 -14.77
N TRP A 66 -8.95 5.71 -14.69
CA TRP A 66 -9.16 4.33 -14.22
C TRP A 66 -8.45 4.10 -12.88
N LEU A 67 -8.89 3.10 -12.15
CA LEU A 67 -8.27 2.74 -10.87
C LEU A 67 -6.80 2.37 -11.05
N GLY A 68 -5.92 3.07 -10.34
CA GLY A 68 -4.47 2.91 -10.45
C GLY A 68 -3.80 3.91 -11.41
N SER A 69 -4.55 4.75 -12.13
CA SER A 69 -3.98 5.72 -13.07
C SER A 69 -3.21 6.87 -12.40
N GLY A 70 -3.50 7.16 -11.13
CA GLY A 70 -2.90 8.24 -10.35
C GLY A 70 -1.61 7.83 -9.61
N ASN A 71 -1.34 8.52 -8.51
CA ASN A 71 -0.13 8.30 -7.69
C ASN A 71 -0.03 6.88 -7.13
N ILE A 72 -1.15 6.22 -6.85
CA ILE A 72 -1.11 4.84 -6.35
C ILE A 72 -0.46 3.89 -7.35
N GLY A 73 -0.57 4.12 -8.65
CA GLY A 73 0.10 3.33 -9.69
C GLY A 73 1.52 3.78 -10.03
N ARG A 74 2.08 4.79 -9.34
CA ARG A 74 3.36 5.43 -9.68
C ARG A 74 4.28 5.63 -8.48
N ASN A 75 4.07 4.90 -7.40
CA ASN A 75 4.88 5.02 -6.18
C ASN A 75 5.96 3.95 -6.10
N THR A 76 6.80 4.04 -5.07
CA THR A 76 7.92 3.12 -4.84
C THR A 76 7.52 1.81 -4.18
N THR A 77 6.24 1.62 -3.87
CA THR A 77 5.69 0.41 -3.23
C THR A 77 6.21 0.11 -1.82
N ILE A 78 7.01 0.97 -1.23
CA ILE A 78 7.60 0.77 0.10
C ILE A 78 6.57 1.11 1.18
N ILE A 79 6.33 0.17 2.09
CA ILE A 79 5.55 0.35 3.32
C ILE A 79 6.50 0.36 4.52
N ARG A 80 6.31 1.34 5.41
CA ARG A 80 7.18 1.54 6.57
C ARG A 80 6.55 2.53 7.56
N SER A 81 6.99 2.51 8.81
CA SER A 81 6.64 3.52 9.82
C SER A 81 7.83 4.34 10.31
N ASN A 82 9.04 4.11 9.79
CA ASN A 82 10.29 4.75 10.20
C ASN A 82 10.42 6.23 9.77
N TYR A 83 9.45 7.06 10.13
CA TYR A 83 9.46 8.49 9.82
C TYR A 83 10.19 9.31 10.89
N LEU A 84 10.60 10.54 10.53
CA LEU A 84 11.49 11.37 11.36
C LEU A 84 10.79 12.11 12.49
N LEU A 85 9.50 12.41 12.33
CA LEU A 85 8.77 13.26 13.27
C LEU A 85 8.00 12.35 14.25
N PRO A 86 8.27 12.45 15.56
CA PRO A 86 7.61 11.64 16.57
C PRO A 86 6.08 11.73 16.53
N GLU A 87 5.52 12.88 16.18
CA GLU A 87 4.08 13.09 16.07
C GLU A 87 3.44 12.25 14.95
N ASN A 88 4.20 11.92 13.92
CA ASN A 88 3.74 11.09 12.80
C ASN A 88 3.83 9.59 13.09
N GLU A 89 4.65 9.18 14.04
CA GLU A 89 4.93 7.77 14.32
C GLU A 89 3.66 6.96 14.61
N PRO A 90 2.74 7.38 15.51
CA PRO A 90 1.52 6.62 15.79
C PRO A 90 0.64 6.44 14.55
N PHE A 91 0.58 7.43 13.68
CA PHE A 91 -0.18 7.37 12.43
C PHE A 91 0.40 6.34 11.45
N TYR A 92 1.72 6.39 11.23
CA TYR A 92 2.36 5.45 10.31
C TYR A 92 2.45 4.03 10.87
N GLU A 93 2.62 3.88 12.18
CA GLU A 93 2.61 2.57 12.84
C GLU A 93 1.20 1.95 12.80
N PHE A 94 0.15 2.75 12.96
CA PHE A 94 -1.21 2.30 12.74
C PHE A 94 -1.44 1.90 11.28
N SER A 95 -0.96 2.70 10.33
CA SER A 95 -1.02 2.37 8.90
C SER A 95 -0.29 1.06 8.58
N LEU A 96 0.88 0.82 9.18
CA LEU A 96 1.64 -0.42 8.97
C LEU A 96 0.86 -1.64 9.44
N ARG A 97 0.18 -1.56 10.59
CA ARG A 97 -0.72 -2.62 11.08
C ARG A 97 -1.88 -2.89 10.13
N LEU A 98 -2.43 -1.86 9.50
CA LEU A 98 -3.47 -2.05 8.47
C LEU A 98 -2.92 -2.78 7.23
N TRP A 99 -1.67 -2.52 6.83
CA TRP A 99 -1.03 -3.27 5.75
C TRP A 99 -0.84 -4.75 6.11
N GLU A 100 -0.47 -5.06 7.34
CA GLU A 100 -0.26 -6.42 7.83
C GLU A 100 -1.56 -7.26 7.78
N GLY A 101 -2.72 -6.64 8.01
CA GLY A 101 -4.04 -7.28 7.95
C GLY A 101 -4.72 -7.24 6.57
N LEU A 102 -4.21 -6.45 5.62
CA LEU A 102 -4.95 -6.08 4.41
C LEU A 102 -5.41 -7.27 3.56
N GLU A 103 -4.59 -8.30 3.42
CA GLU A 103 -4.92 -9.46 2.59
C GLU A 103 -6.06 -10.28 3.19
N GLN A 104 -6.10 -10.41 4.51
CA GLN A 104 -7.18 -11.08 5.21
C GLN A 104 -8.46 -10.24 5.16
N ASP A 105 -8.36 -8.93 5.39
CA ASP A 105 -9.49 -8.01 5.44
C ASP A 105 -10.21 -7.90 4.09
N THR A 106 -9.44 -7.82 3.01
CA THR A 106 -10.00 -7.67 1.66
C THR A 106 -10.23 -9.00 0.94
N ASN A 107 -9.73 -10.10 1.48
CA ASN A 107 -9.65 -11.41 0.80
C ASN A 107 -9.06 -11.27 -0.60
N TYR A 108 -7.97 -10.50 -0.69
CA TYR A 108 -7.28 -10.18 -1.94
C TYR A 108 -5.77 -10.10 -1.73
N ASN A 109 -5.00 -10.83 -2.52
CA ASN A 109 -3.54 -10.86 -2.38
C ASN A 109 -2.93 -9.53 -2.88
N SER A 110 -2.56 -8.67 -1.96
CA SER A 110 -1.88 -7.40 -2.20
C SER A 110 -0.35 -7.55 -2.30
N MET A 111 0.15 -8.78 -2.17
CA MET A 111 1.58 -9.11 -2.22
C MET A 111 2.39 -8.33 -1.18
N VAL A 112 1.87 -8.25 0.05
CA VAL A 112 2.59 -7.66 1.18
C VAL A 112 3.81 -8.52 1.50
N SER A 113 4.99 -7.92 1.47
CA SER A 113 6.26 -8.60 1.71
C SER A 113 7.13 -7.80 2.67
N GLN A 114 7.13 -8.20 3.94
CA GLN A 114 7.89 -7.57 5.01
C GLN A 114 9.29 -8.21 5.10
N ARG A 115 10.21 -7.71 4.27
CA ARG A 115 11.62 -8.15 4.25
C ARG A 115 12.56 -7.13 4.87
N GLY A 116 12.01 -6.12 5.50
CA GLY A 116 12.72 -5.00 6.07
C GLY A 116 12.89 -3.83 5.09
N VAL A 117 13.06 -2.65 5.68
CA VAL A 117 13.48 -1.44 4.98
C VAL A 117 14.76 -0.96 5.64
N ILE A 118 15.81 -0.75 4.84
CA ILE A 118 17.11 -0.28 5.32
C ILE A 118 17.38 1.13 4.80
N ASN A 119 17.89 1.98 5.69
CA ASN A 119 18.40 3.31 5.37
C ASN A 119 19.91 3.29 5.61
N ILE A 120 20.69 3.30 4.55
CA ILE A 120 22.16 3.21 4.60
C ILE A 120 22.72 4.57 5.05
N PHE A 121 23.78 4.55 5.87
CA PHE A 121 24.56 5.74 6.21
C PHE A 121 25.99 5.62 5.70
N HIS A 122 26.55 6.76 5.30
CA HIS A 122 27.84 6.88 4.62
C HIS A 122 28.88 7.64 5.46
N SER A 123 28.50 8.20 6.58
CA SER A 123 29.38 9.00 7.45
C SER A 123 29.00 8.84 8.91
N ASP A 124 29.92 9.20 9.81
CA ASP A 124 29.67 9.16 11.24
C ASP A 124 28.57 10.13 11.69
N PRO A 125 28.49 11.37 11.18
CA PRO A 125 27.35 12.23 11.47
C PRO A 125 26.00 11.66 11.04
N GLN A 126 25.95 10.96 9.89
CA GLN A 126 24.72 10.27 9.48
C GLN A 126 24.40 9.10 10.41
N ARG A 127 25.41 8.31 10.80
CA ARG A 127 25.21 7.25 11.80
C ARG A 127 24.61 7.80 13.08
N ASP A 128 25.17 8.86 13.64
CA ASP A 128 24.69 9.47 14.88
C ASP A 128 23.27 10.02 14.75
N ALA A 129 22.91 10.58 13.60
CA ALA A 129 21.52 10.95 13.28
C ALA A 129 20.59 9.73 13.24
N PHE A 130 21.06 8.62 12.66
CA PHE A 130 20.25 7.39 12.58
C PHE A 130 20.15 6.66 13.93
N VAL A 131 21.16 6.75 14.80
CA VAL A 131 21.06 6.27 16.19
C VAL A 131 19.94 7.01 16.92
N ARG A 132 19.93 8.35 16.85
CA ARG A 132 18.86 9.15 17.48
C ARG A 132 17.48 8.81 16.92
N ARG A 133 17.39 8.62 15.61
CA ARG A 133 16.14 8.22 14.94
C ARG A 133 15.70 6.83 15.39
N GLY A 134 16.60 5.86 15.40
CA GLY A 134 16.28 4.51 15.86
C GLY A 134 15.82 4.48 17.32
N ASN A 135 16.43 5.27 18.20
CA ASN A 135 15.98 5.40 19.58
C ASN A 135 14.57 6.01 19.67
N ALA A 136 14.29 7.06 18.87
CA ALA A 136 12.94 7.66 18.83
C ALA A 136 11.89 6.64 18.32
N MET A 137 12.22 5.86 17.29
CA MET A 137 11.36 4.79 16.79
C MET A 137 11.03 3.77 17.88
N LEU A 138 12.05 3.26 18.60
CA LEU A 138 11.86 2.29 19.68
C LEU A 138 10.99 2.86 20.81
N LEU A 139 11.18 4.12 21.18
CA LEU A 139 10.37 4.81 22.20
C LEU A 139 8.91 4.96 21.77
N SER A 140 8.66 5.09 20.48
CA SER A 140 7.31 5.20 19.91
C SER A 140 6.68 3.83 19.57
N GLY A 141 7.37 2.72 19.85
CA GLY A 141 6.87 1.36 19.63
C GLY A 141 7.10 0.80 18.22
N ALA A 142 7.81 1.53 17.35
CA ALA A 142 8.26 1.01 16.07
C ALA A 142 9.54 0.20 16.22
N ASP A 143 9.71 -0.83 15.42
CA ASP A 143 10.93 -1.65 15.40
C ASP A 143 12.08 -0.93 14.70
N ALA A 144 13.27 -0.99 15.30
CA ALA A 144 14.47 -0.39 14.76
C ALA A 144 15.72 -1.16 15.18
N ASP A 145 16.56 -1.51 14.22
CA ASP A 145 17.89 -2.10 14.45
C ASP A 145 18.96 -1.24 13.77
N LEU A 146 20.02 -0.95 14.49
CA LEU A 146 21.21 -0.32 13.92
C LEU A 146 22.17 -1.42 13.49
N LEU A 147 22.43 -1.52 12.20
CA LEU A 147 23.35 -2.48 11.61
C LEU A 147 24.71 -1.81 11.36
N ASP A 148 25.77 -2.45 11.81
CA ASP A 148 27.13 -2.12 11.38
C ASP A 148 27.41 -2.64 9.96
N GLU A 149 28.57 -2.32 9.42
CA GLU A 149 28.97 -2.75 8.08
C GLU A 149 28.95 -4.29 7.93
N ASN A 150 29.45 -5.02 8.95
CA ASN A 150 29.53 -6.48 8.88
C ASN A 150 28.15 -7.15 8.90
N ALA A 151 27.23 -6.63 9.71
CA ALA A 151 25.85 -7.10 9.73
C ALA A 151 25.13 -6.77 8.41
N LEU A 152 25.37 -5.58 7.86
CA LEU A 152 24.80 -5.17 6.58
C LEU A 152 25.34 -5.99 5.41
N ARG A 153 26.62 -6.32 5.37
CA ARG A 153 27.24 -7.21 4.36
C ARG A 153 26.57 -8.59 4.35
N LYS A 154 26.29 -9.14 5.53
CA LYS A 154 25.59 -10.43 5.64
C LYS A 154 24.12 -10.35 5.16
N LEU A 155 23.45 -9.26 5.47
CA LEU A 155 22.04 -9.06 5.10
C LEU A 155 21.88 -8.75 3.61
N CYS A 156 22.77 -7.94 3.06
CA CYS A 156 22.72 -7.43 1.68
C CYS A 156 24.04 -7.71 0.94
N PRO A 157 24.36 -8.99 0.63
CA PRO A 157 25.62 -9.37 0.02
C PRO A 157 25.84 -8.84 -1.41
N TYR A 158 24.79 -8.29 -2.02
CA TYR A 158 24.83 -7.72 -3.37
C TYR A 158 25.18 -6.23 -3.39
N LEU A 159 25.29 -5.57 -2.23
CA LEU A 159 25.77 -4.19 -2.17
C LEU A 159 27.28 -4.16 -2.46
N ASP A 160 27.70 -3.20 -3.27
CA ASP A 160 29.14 -2.95 -3.50
C ASP A 160 29.67 -2.06 -2.34
N PHE A 161 30.42 -2.69 -1.45
CA PHE A 161 31.02 -2.01 -0.32
C PHE A 161 32.41 -1.47 -0.65
N GLU A 162 33.07 -2.03 -1.66
CA GLU A 162 34.47 -1.75 -1.98
C GLU A 162 34.60 -0.60 -2.99
N ASN A 163 33.71 -0.58 -4.02
CA ASN A 163 33.80 0.38 -5.12
C ASN A 163 32.70 1.44 -5.07
N ALA A 164 31.89 1.46 -4.00
CA ALA A 164 30.83 2.45 -3.87
C ALA A 164 31.40 3.87 -3.83
N ARG A 165 30.79 4.81 -4.54
CA ARG A 165 31.18 6.23 -4.55
C ARG A 165 31.30 6.83 -3.15
N PHE A 166 30.41 6.40 -2.24
CA PHE A 166 30.42 6.79 -0.84
C PHE A 166 30.58 5.53 0.01
N PRO A 167 31.41 5.53 1.05
CA PRO A 167 31.61 4.36 1.90
C PRO A 167 30.29 3.96 2.55
N VAL A 168 30.03 2.66 2.58
CA VAL A 168 28.85 2.09 3.27
C VAL A 168 29.29 1.70 4.67
N LYS A 169 28.87 2.47 5.69
CA LYS A 169 29.29 2.26 7.10
C LYS A 169 28.29 1.48 7.94
N GLY A 170 27.08 1.25 7.41
CA GLY A 170 26.01 0.55 8.09
C GLY A 170 24.64 1.07 7.70
N ALA A 171 23.62 0.70 8.45
CA ALA A 171 22.25 1.08 8.16
C ALA A 171 21.36 1.11 9.40
N LEU A 172 20.28 1.89 9.33
CA LEU A 172 19.12 1.73 10.21
C LEU A 172 18.09 0.86 9.48
N MET A 173 17.70 -0.24 10.11
CA MET A 173 16.74 -1.20 9.59
C MET A 173 15.44 -1.16 10.37
N GLN A 174 14.32 -1.18 9.64
CA GLN A 174 13.01 -1.51 10.16
C GLN A 174 12.59 -2.89 9.62
N LYS A 175 12.52 -3.92 10.45
CA LYS A 175 12.20 -5.29 10.03
C LYS A 175 10.78 -5.45 9.50
N ARG A 176 9.81 -4.79 10.16
CA ARG A 176 8.40 -4.81 9.74
C ARG A 176 8.12 -3.98 8.50
N GLY A 177 9.06 -3.15 8.07
CA GLY A 177 8.98 -2.48 6.79
C GLY A 177 9.07 -3.47 5.62
N GLY A 178 8.63 -3.07 4.44
CA GLY A 178 8.65 -3.94 3.28
C GLY A 178 8.08 -3.30 2.04
N THR A 179 7.52 -4.13 1.18
CA THR A 179 6.88 -3.71 -0.07
C THR A 179 5.48 -4.30 -0.21
N VAL A 180 4.66 -3.63 -1.02
CA VAL A 180 3.32 -4.07 -1.38
C VAL A 180 3.06 -3.76 -2.84
N ARG A 181 2.29 -4.55 -3.53
CA ARG A 181 1.93 -4.24 -4.92
C ARG A 181 0.82 -3.19 -4.96
N HIS A 182 1.16 -1.98 -5.35
CA HIS A 182 0.29 -0.80 -5.25
C HIS A 182 -1.01 -0.89 -6.07
N ASP A 183 -0.96 -1.48 -7.27
CA ASP A 183 -2.14 -1.74 -8.10
C ASP A 183 -3.06 -2.81 -7.46
N ALA A 184 -2.47 -3.88 -6.92
CA ALA A 184 -3.23 -4.91 -6.21
C ALA A 184 -3.90 -4.37 -4.95
N VAL A 185 -3.28 -3.42 -4.24
CA VAL A 185 -3.89 -2.70 -3.12
C VAL A 185 -5.12 -1.92 -3.56
N ALA A 186 -4.99 -1.12 -4.65
CA ALA A 186 -6.12 -0.37 -5.19
C ALA A 186 -7.28 -1.29 -5.56
N TRP A 187 -6.98 -2.39 -6.24
CA TRP A 187 -7.99 -3.37 -6.65
C TRP A 187 -8.59 -4.14 -5.48
N GLY A 188 -7.81 -4.46 -4.45
CA GLY A 188 -8.30 -5.08 -3.22
C GLY A 188 -9.32 -4.21 -2.50
N TYR A 189 -9.01 -2.95 -2.26
CA TYR A 189 -9.94 -1.99 -1.67
C TYR A 189 -11.17 -1.74 -2.55
N ALA A 190 -10.97 -1.55 -3.87
CA ALA A 190 -12.08 -1.35 -4.79
C ALA A 190 -13.06 -2.53 -4.77
N ARG A 191 -12.53 -3.75 -4.86
CA ARG A 191 -13.34 -4.97 -4.79
C ARG A 191 -14.05 -5.11 -3.45
N GLY A 192 -13.35 -4.85 -2.34
CA GLY A 192 -13.93 -4.92 -1.00
C GLY A 192 -15.07 -3.90 -0.81
N ALA A 193 -14.88 -2.67 -1.26
CA ALA A 193 -15.89 -1.61 -1.23
C ALA A 193 -17.10 -1.93 -2.13
N ASP A 194 -16.84 -2.38 -3.38
CA ASP A 194 -17.90 -2.77 -4.31
C ASP A 194 -18.78 -3.91 -3.77
N MET A 195 -18.17 -4.91 -3.12
CA MET A 195 -18.92 -6.01 -2.49
C MET A 195 -19.85 -5.54 -1.36
N LYS A 196 -19.60 -4.38 -0.78
CA LYS A 196 -20.44 -3.73 0.25
C LYS A 196 -21.46 -2.75 -0.36
N GLY A 197 -21.51 -2.60 -1.68
CA GLY A 197 -22.50 -1.77 -2.36
C GLY A 197 -22.03 -0.35 -2.69
N VAL A 198 -20.76 -0.02 -2.45
CA VAL A 198 -20.15 1.26 -2.88
C VAL A 198 -20.13 1.31 -4.40
N ASP A 199 -20.52 2.44 -4.97
CA ASP A 199 -20.49 2.66 -6.42
C ASP A 199 -19.14 3.29 -6.82
N ILE A 200 -18.34 2.56 -7.60
CA ILE A 200 -17.06 3.04 -8.11
C ILE A 200 -17.25 3.43 -9.60
N ILE A 201 -17.19 4.72 -9.87
CA ILE A 201 -17.48 5.30 -11.17
C ILE A 201 -16.17 5.84 -11.76
N GLN A 202 -15.65 5.13 -12.75
CA GLN A 202 -14.45 5.50 -13.50
C GLN A 202 -14.79 6.39 -14.69
N ASN A 203 -13.79 7.09 -15.22
CA ASN A 203 -13.92 8.05 -16.33
C ASN A 203 -14.95 9.16 -16.02
N CYS A 204 -15.03 9.56 -14.75
CA CYS A 204 -15.94 10.57 -14.23
C CYS A 204 -15.12 11.73 -13.65
N ASN A 205 -14.97 12.79 -14.44
CA ASN A 205 -14.28 14.00 -14.01
C ASN A 205 -15.25 14.92 -13.24
N VAL A 206 -14.88 15.29 -12.02
CA VAL A 206 -15.62 16.28 -11.23
C VAL A 206 -15.12 17.66 -11.60
N GLU A 207 -15.98 18.51 -12.12
CA GLU A 207 -15.64 19.85 -12.61
C GLU A 207 -15.91 20.95 -11.58
N GLY A 208 -16.78 20.70 -10.60
CA GLY A 208 -17.11 21.69 -9.58
C GLY A 208 -18.22 21.23 -8.64
N PHE A 209 -18.58 22.13 -7.75
CA PHE A 209 -19.69 22.01 -6.81
C PHE A 209 -20.74 23.06 -7.14
N ILE A 210 -22.00 22.72 -6.93
CA ILE A 210 -23.15 23.59 -7.14
C ILE A 210 -23.77 23.93 -5.78
#